data_37b356a0a1f804746fa347b6b00b6c6f
#
_entry.id   37b356a0a1f804746fa347b6b00b6c6f
#
_cell.length_a   1.000
_cell.length_b   1.000
_cell.length_c   1.000
_cell.angle_alpha   90.00
_cell.angle_beta   90.00
_cell.angle_gamma   90.00
#
_symmetry.space_group_name_H-M   'P 1'
#
loop_
_entity.id
_entity.type
_entity.pdbx_description
1 polymer ?
#
loop_
_entity_poly.entity_id
_entity_poly.type
_entity_poly.pdbx_seq_one_letter_code
_entity_poly.pdbx_strand_id
1 'polypeptide(L)'
;MKRQRNEQRLALAWIALYVLAAMLADAVSESLGMIKCITVPVCALLSAALYVQIRRDGLQAYYGLGRGGGVKGKDVLFYLPLLALASSNLWNGVTIRFSAVETALYVVSMCLVGFLEEVIFRGLLFRALSPKGLKQAIVISSLTFGMGHIVNLLAGAEPISTLLQICYATAIGFLFTTIFLKSGTLLPCILTHAAVNAASAFAVPGSLAGQTFASAILTVVSLLYALFLLKRPSKAPA
;
A
#
# COMPACT_ATOMS: atom_id res chain seq x y z
N MET A 1 1.54 -27.97 -5.92
CA MET A 1 1.21 -27.32 -7.21
C MET A 1 -0.24 -26.81 -7.32
N LYS A 2 -1.31 -27.60 -7.08
CA LYS A 2 -2.71 -27.09 -7.18
C LYS A 2 -3.01 -25.96 -6.20
N ARG A 3 -2.64 -26.07 -4.91
CA ARG A 3 -2.86 -25.03 -3.89
C ARG A 3 -2.20 -23.71 -4.28
N GLN A 4 -0.94 -23.71 -4.66
CA GLN A 4 -0.19 -22.52 -5.07
C GLN A 4 -0.81 -21.82 -6.29
N ARG A 5 -1.27 -22.59 -7.29
CA ARG A 5 -1.95 -22.03 -8.47
C ARG A 5 -3.29 -21.38 -8.10
N ASN A 6 -3.98 -21.90 -7.09
CA ASN A 6 -5.21 -21.31 -6.56
C ASN A 6 -4.92 -20.01 -5.80
N GLU A 7 -3.87 -19.95 -4.99
CA GLU A 7 -3.45 -18.72 -4.27
C GLU A 7 -3.08 -17.61 -5.25
N GLN A 8 -2.36 -17.90 -6.34
CA GLN A 8 -2.05 -16.91 -7.38
C GLN A 8 -3.31 -16.40 -8.09
N ARG A 9 -4.25 -17.30 -8.44
CA ARG A 9 -5.53 -16.90 -9.03
C ARG A 9 -6.35 -16.04 -8.09
N LEU A 10 -6.37 -16.38 -6.80
CA LEU A 10 -7.03 -15.61 -5.77
C LEU A 10 -6.45 -14.20 -5.66
N ALA A 11 -5.11 -14.07 -5.61
CA ALA A 11 -4.44 -12.77 -5.55
C ALA A 11 -4.77 -11.91 -6.78
N LEU A 12 -4.71 -12.48 -7.99
CA LEU A 12 -5.04 -11.77 -9.23
C LEU A 12 -6.52 -11.37 -9.29
N ALA A 13 -7.42 -12.23 -8.83
CA ALA A 13 -8.85 -11.93 -8.75
C ALA A 13 -9.12 -10.76 -7.78
N TRP A 14 -8.47 -10.74 -6.62
CA TRP A 14 -8.59 -9.63 -5.67
C TRP A 14 -7.97 -8.33 -6.20
N ILE A 15 -6.85 -8.38 -6.93
CA ILE A 15 -6.27 -7.19 -7.59
C ILE A 15 -7.28 -6.62 -8.59
N ALA A 16 -7.81 -7.45 -9.49
CA ALA A 16 -8.76 -7.00 -10.50
C ALA A 16 -10.05 -6.46 -9.88
N LEU A 17 -10.62 -7.18 -8.90
CA LEU A 17 -11.83 -6.76 -8.20
C LEU A 17 -11.63 -5.40 -7.50
N TYR A 18 -10.53 -5.26 -6.74
CA TYR A 18 -10.23 -4.04 -6.01
C TYR A 18 -10.05 -2.85 -6.95
N VAL A 19 -9.20 -2.99 -7.98
CA VAL A 19 -8.91 -1.90 -8.92
C VAL A 19 -10.19 -1.45 -9.63
N LEU A 20 -10.96 -2.40 -10.19
CA LEU A 20 -12.19 -2.06 -10.91
C LEU A 20 -13.24 -1.44 -9.99
N ALA A 21 -13.45 -2.02 -8.81
CA ALA A 21 -14.45 -1.51 -7.87
C ALA A 21 -14.09 -0.12 -7.32
N ALA A 22 -12.81 0.12 -6.99
CA ALA A 22 -12.34 1.41 -6.51
C ALA A 22 -12.46 2.49 -7.59
N MET A 23 -12.04 2.21 -8.83
CA MET A 23 -12.17 3.15 -9.96
C MET A 23 -13.63 3.51 -10.24
N LEU A 24 -14.52 2.52 -10.31
CA LEU A 24 -15.95 2.76 -10.53
C LEU A 24 -16.57 3.56 -9.38
N ALA A 25 -16.21 3.23 -8.14
CA ALA A 25 -16.70 3.94 -6.97
C ALA A 25 -16.21 5.40 -6.92
N ASP A 26 -14.98 5.67 -7.35
CA ASP A 26 -14.46 7.03 -7.48
C ASP A 26 -15.19 7.80 -8.57
N ALA A 27 -15.39 7.23 -9.74
CA ALA A 27 -16.13 7.88 -10.84
C ALA A 27 -17.58 8.19 -10.45
N VAL A 28 -18.26 7.27 -9.73
CA VAL A 28 -19.61 7.52 -9.21
C VAL A 28 -19.59 8.62 -8.15
N SER A 29 -18.63 8.62 -7.22
CA SER A 29 -18.50 9.66 -6.21
C SER A 29 -18.34 11.05 -6.83
N GLU A 30 -17.52 11.17 -7.88
CA GLU A 30 -17.33 12.41 -8.64
C GLU A 30 -18.62 12.85 -9.34
N SER A 31 -19.34 11.91 -9.97
CA SER A 31 -20.61 12.21 -10.63
C SER A 31 -21.70 12.71 -9.69
N LEU A 32 -21.63 12.29 -8.41
CA LEU A 32 -22.54 12.76 -7.35
C LEU A 32 -22.09 14.08 -6.71
N GLY A 33 -20.92 14.62 -7.10
CA GLY A 33 -20.38 15.86 -6.56
C GLY A 33 -19.90 15.78 -5.11
N MET A 34 -19.67 14.57 -4.57
CA MET A 34 -19.17 14.37 -3.21
C MET A 34 -18.00 13.36 -3.20
N ILE A 35 -16.82 13.85 -2.89
CA ILE A 35 -15.57 13.07 -2.91
C ILE A 35 -15.69 11.85 -2.00
N LYS A 36 -15.34 10.66 -2.58
CA LYS A 36 -15.24 9.38 -1.85
C LYS A 36 -16.52 8.87 -1.18
N CYS A 37 -17.69 9.45 -1.44
CA CYS A 37 -18.94 9.06 -0.76
C CYS A 37 -19.36 7.60 -1.09
N ILE A 38 -19.06 7.11 -2.29
CA ILE A 38 -19.29 5.71 -2.70
C ILE A 38 -18.02 4.88 -2.49
N THR A 39 -16.83 5.48 -2.62
CA THR A 39 -15.56 4.78 -2.43
C THR A 39 -15.41 4.24 -1.01
N VAL A 40 -15.82 5.00 0.01
CA VAL A 40 -15.74 4.56 1.42
C VAL A 40 -16.55 3.28 1.66
N PRO A 41 -17.87 3.21 1.39
CA PRO A 41 -18.64 1.98 1.63
C PRO A 41 -18.15 0.81 0.77
N VAL A 42 -17.73 1.04 -0.49
CA VAL A 42 -17.19 -0.03 -1.35
C VAL A 42 -15.88 -0.57 -0.79
N CYS A 43 -14.91 0.28 -0.45
CA CYS A 43 -13.65 -0.17 0.15
C CYS A 43 -13.84 -0.81 1.52
N ALA A 44 -14.81 -0.35 2.33
CA ALA A 44 -15.15 -0.96 3.61
C ALA A 44 -15.72 -2.38 3.41
N LEU A 45 -16.62 -2.57 2.46
CA LEU A 45 -17.17 -3.90 2.11
C LEU A 45 -16.08 -4.83 1.59
N LEU A 46 -15.20 -4.37 0.70
CA LEU A 46 -14.08 -5.17 0.19
C LEU A 46 -13.11 -5.55 1.32
N SER A 47 -12.79 -4.60 2.21
CA SER A 47 -11.92 -4.86 3.37
C SER A 47 -12.53 -5.89 4.31
N ALA A 48 -13.82 -5.78 4.60
CA ALA A 48 -14.55 -6.73 5.44
C ALA A 48 -14.61 -8.11 4.78
N ALA A 49 -14.93 -8.18 3.48
CA ALA A 49 -15.01 -9.44 2.73
C ALA A 49 -13.65 -10.16 2.71
N LEU A 50 -12.56 -9.42 2.39
CA LEU A 50 -11.21 -9.96 2.38
C LEU A 50 -10.77 -10.45 3.76
N TYR A 51 -11.02 -9.65 4.81
CA TYR A 51 -10.68 -10.04 6.18
C TYR A 51 -11.49 -11.27 6.65
N VAL A 52 -12.81 -11.31 6.38
CA VAL A 52 -13.66 -12.45 6.72
C VAL A 52 -13.22 -13.72 6.00
N GLN A 53 -12.89 -13.63 4.71
CA GLN A 53 -12.33 -14.76 3.95
C GLN A 53 -11.04 -15.29 4.60
N ILE A 54 -10.07 -14.42 4.87
CA ILE A 54 -8.80 -14.79 5.51
C ILE A 54 -9.02 -15.41 6.89
N ARG A 55 -9.97 -14.87 7.66
CA ARG A 55 -10.32 -15.37 9.00
C ARG A 55 -10.97 -16.75 8.94
N ARG A 56 -11.92 -16.96 8.02
CA ARG A 56 -12.59 -18.27 7.84
C ARG A 56 -11.61 -19.37 7.45
N ASP A 57 -10.60 -19.01 6.65
CA ASP A 57 -9.56 -19.94 6.21
C ASP A 57 -8.48 -20.17 7.30
N GLY A 58 -8.54 -19.45 8.43
CA GLY A 58 -7.55 -19.54 9.52
C GLY A 58 -6.16 -19.02 9.14
N LEU A 59 -6.06 -18.15 8.12
CA LEU A 59 -4.80 -17.73 7.51
C LEU A 59 -4.33 -16.34 7.96
N GLN A 60 -4.89 -15.77 9.04
CA GLN A 60 -4.52 -14.42 9.50
C GLN A 60 -3.01 -14.29 9.78
N ALA A 61 -2.43 -15.24 10.51
CA ALA A 61 -1.00 -15.24 10.81
C ALA A 61 -0.14 -15.40 9.54
N TYR A 62 -0.58 -16.26 8.62
CA TYR A 62 0.11 -16.49 7.35
C TYR A 62 0.17 -15.22 6.47
N TYR A 63 -0.93 -14.46 6.44
CA TYR A 63 -1.00 -13.20 5.69
C TYR A 63 -0.60 -11.96 6.52
N GLY A 64 0.01 -12.15 7.69
CA GLY A 64 0.54 -11.06 8.50
C GLY A 64 -0.48 -10.21 9.26
N LEU A 65 -1.72 -10.72 9.41
CA LEU A 65 -2.82 -10.10 10.16
C LEU A 65 -3.03 -10.73 11.54
N GLY A 66 -2.20 -11.71 11.92
CA GLY A 66 -2.25 -12.35 13.22
C GLY A 66 -1.64 -11.49 14.33
N ARG A 67 -1.93 -11.85 15.58
CA ARG A 67 -1.31 -11.24 16.78
C ARG A 67 0.16 -11.65 16.97
N GLY A 68 0.91 -11.88 15.90
CA GLY A 68 2.30 -12.34 15.94
C GLY A 68 3.28 -11.17 16.02
N GLY A 69 4.13 -11.20 17.05
CA GLY A 69 5.32 -10.36 17.12
C GLY A 69 5.04 -8.89 17.39
N GLY A 70 4.58 -8.56 18.60
CA GLY A 70 4.54 -7.17 19.04
C GLY A 70 5.92 -6.52 18.84
N VAL A 71 5.93 -5.33 18.22
CA VAL A 71 7.13 -4.49 18.10
C VAL A 71 7.62 -4.19 19.50
N LYS A 72 8.72 -4.81 19.95
CA LYS A 72 9.32 -4.49 21.24
C LYS A 72 9.95 -3.10 21.16
N GLY A 73 9.96 -2.35 22.27
CA GLY A 73 10.35 -0.94 22.29
C GLY A 73 11.67 -0.59 21.57
N LYS A 74 12.67 -1.50 21.57
CA LYS A 74 13.92 -1.34 20.80
C LYS A 74 13.72 -1.47 19.28
N ASP A 75 12.65 -2.10 18.83
CA ASP A 75 12.33 -2.29 17.43
C ASP A 75 11.63 -1.05 16.83
N VAL A 76 11.13 -0.13 17.65
CA VAL A 76 10.51 1.14 17.19
C VAL A 76 11.49 1.97 16.38
N LEU A 77 12.77 2.04 16.80
CA LEU A 77 13.82 2.73 16.03
C LEU A 77 14.02 2.15 14.63
N PHE A 78 13.67 0.89 14.46
CA PHE A 78 13.72 0.18 13.17
C PHE A 78 12.69 0.70 12.17
N TYR A 79 11.63 1.35 12.63
CA TYR A 79 10.57 1.88 11.80
C TYR A 79 10.65 3.41 11.62
N LEU A 80 11.66 4.08 12.20
CA LEU A 80 11.84 5.53 12.05
C LEU A 80 11.82 6.02 10.59
N PRO A 81 12.49 5.35 9.61
CA PRO A 81 12.41 5.76 8.21
C PRO A 81 11.00 5.77 7.65
N LEU A 82 10.08 4.97 8.21
CA LEU A 82 8.68 4.97 7.80
C LEU A 82 7.95 6.26 8.17
N LEU A 83 8.38 6.98 9.21
CA LEU A 83 7.84 8.29 9.56
C LEU A 83 8.18 9.34 8.49
N ALA A 84 9.39 9.29 7.93
CA ALA A 84 9.75 10.15 6.80
C ALA A 84 8.88 9.85 5.57
N LEU A 85 8.62 8.57 5.27
CA LEU A 85 7.69 8.20 4.21
C LEU A 85 6.28 8.71 4.51
N ALA A 86 5.76 8.49 5.72
CA ALA A 86 4.42 8.89 6.13
C ALA A 86 4.18 10.41 6.00
N SER A 87 5.22 11.22 6.21
CA SER A 87 5.15 12.68 6.10
C SER A 87 5.34 13.23 4.68
N SER A 88 5.70 12.40 3.70
CA SER A 88 6.18 12.85 2.38
C SER A 88 5.20 13.77 1.66
N ASN A 89 3.90 13.52 1.75
CA ASN A 89 2.87 14.35 1.14
C ASN A 89 2.73 15.74 1.78
N LEU A 90 3.36 15.98 2.94
CA LEU A 90 3.31 17.26 3.66
C LEU A 90 4.58 18.10 3.47
N TRP A 91 5.57 17.62 2.70
CA TRP A 91 6.86 18.33 2.54
C TRP A 91 6.75 19.68 1.81
N ASN A 92 5.71 19.87 0.98
CA ASN A 92 5.45 21.13 0.31
C ASN A 92 4.52 22.06 1.12
N GLY A 93 4.16 21.69 2.34
CA GLY A 93 3.24 22.42 3.20
C GLY A 93 1.91 21.71 3.37
N VAL A 94 1.03 22.33 4.17
CA VAL A 94 -0.27 21.78 4.56
C VAL A 94 -1.37 22.76 4.19
N THR A 95 -2.45 22.25 3.60
CA THR A 95 -3.65 23.04 3.24
C THR A 95 -4.91 22.22 3.47
N ILE A 96 -6.03 22.88 3.73
CA ILE A 96 -7.36 22.26 3.79
C ILE A 96 -8.07 22.59 2.49
N ARG A 97 -8.29 21.60 1.64
CA ARG A 97 -8.89 21.75 0.31
C ARG A 97 -10.36 21.34 0.25
N PHE A 98 -10.78 20.50 1.17
CA PHE A 98 -12.09 19.88 1.18
C PHE A 98 -12.91 20.34 2.38
N SER A 99 -14.23 20.22 2.31
CA SER A 99 -15.10 20.36 3.47
C SER A 99 -14.74 19.35 4.56
N ALA A 100 -15.18 19.58 5.79
CA ALA A 100 -14.89 18.66 6.90
C ALA A 100 -15.38 17.22 6.62
N VAL A 101 -16.57 17.08 6.00
CA VAL A 101 -17.14 15.78 5.65
C VAL A 101 -16.31 15.10 4.56
N GLU A 102 -15.97 15.80 3.48
CA GLU A 102 -15.16 15.26 2.40
C GLU A 102 -13.75 14.90 2.85
N THR A 103 -13.15 15.73 3.72
CA THR A 103 -11.86 15.41 4.35
C THR A 103 -11.93 14.11 5.14
N ALA A 104 -12.98 13.93 5.93
CA ALA A 104 -13.19 12.70 6.70
C ALA A 104 -13.40 11.48 5.77
N LEU A 105 -14.23 11.60 4.74
CA LEU A 105 -14.44 10.55 3.74
C LEU A 105 -13.13 10.20 3.01
N TYR A 106 -12.36 11.22 2.62
CA TYR A 106 -11.07 11.02 1.97
C TYR A 106 -10.09 10.24 2.88
N VAL A 107 -9.88 10.71 4.10
CA VAL A 107 -8.98 10.05 5.08
C VAL A 107 -9.41 8.61 5.33
N VAL A 108 -10.70 8.36 5.57
CA VAL A 108 -11.22 7.01 5.80
C VAL A 108 -10.99 6.12 4.57
N SER A 109 -11.31 6.62 3.36
CA SER A 109 -11.08 5.85 2.13
C SER A 109 -9.60 5.49 1.96
N MET A 110 -8.67 6.43 2.22
CA MET A 110 -7.24 6.22 2.10
C MET A 110 -6.69 5.22 3.13
N CYS A 111 -7.26 5.18 4.33
CA CYS A 111 -6.94 4.14 5.32
C CYS A 111 -7.40 2.74 4.85
N LEU A 112 -8.59 2.64 4.28
CA LEU A 112 -9.12 1.40 3.72
C LEU A 112 -8.31 0.93 2.50
N VAL A 113 -7.92 1.84 1.62
CA VAL A 113 -7.02 1.58 0.49
C VAL A 113 -5.68 1.04 0.99
N GLY A 114 -5.05 1.70 1.98
CA GLY A 114 -3.81 1.21 2.57
C GLY A 114 -3.92 -0.20 3.14
N PHE A 115 -5.04 -0.54 3.79
CA PHE A 115 -5.31 -1.91 4.25
C PHE A 115 -5.45 -2.88 3.08
N LEU A 116 -6.33 -2.59 2.11
CA LEU A 116 -6.61 -3.46 0.96
C LEU A 116 -5.34 -3.75 0.16
N GLU A 117 -4.59 -2.72 -0.19
CA GLU A 117 -3.40 -2.88 -1.01
C GLU A 117 -2.31 -3.67 -0.29
N GLU A 118 -2.07 -3.42 1.00
CA GLU A 118 -1.07 -4.19 1.72
C GLU A 118 -1.46 -5.67 1.86
N VAL A 119 -2.72 -5.95 2.16
CA VAL A 119 -3.20 -7.34 2.27
C VAL A 119 -3.18 -8.04 0.90
N ILE A 120 -3.58 -7.36 -0.17
CA ILE A 120 -3.63 -7.94 -1.52
C ILE A 120 -2.20 -8.17 -2.05
N PHE A 121 -1.33 -7.14 -2.02
CA PHE A 121 -0.01 -7.23 -2.67
C PHE A 121 1.02 -7.96 -1.81
N ARG A 122 1.06 -7.74 -0.50
CA ARG A 122 2.05 -8.37 0.40
C ARG A 122 1.49 -9.62 1.07
N GLY A 123 0.23 -9.59 1.49
CA GLY A 123 -0.46 -10.77 2.01
C GLY A 123 -0.66 -11.82 0.92
N LEU A 124 -1.53 -11.57 -0.05
CA LEU A 124 -1.92 -12.59 -1.04
C LEU A 124 -0.86 -12.80 -2.12
N LEU A 125 -0.50 -11.76 -2.89
CA LEU A 125 0.34 -11.92 -4.09
C LEU A 125 1.76 -12.36 -3.75
N PHE A 126 2.44 -11.65 -2.84
CA PHE A 126 3.79 -12.02 -2.44
C PHE A 126 3.85 -13.43 -1.84
N ARG A 127 2.92 -13.80 -0.95
CA ARG A 127 2.87 -15.16 -0.37
C ARG A 127 2.62 -16.22 -1.43
N ALA A 128 1.72 -15.98 -2.37
CA ALA A 128 1.45 -16.90 -3.48
C ALA A 128 2.65 -17.10 -4.42
N LEU A 129 3.54 -16.11 -4.52
CA LEU A 129 4.75 -16.19 -5.36
C LEU A 129 5.97 -16.76 -4.62
N SER A 130 6.05 -16.55 -3.29
CA SER A 130 7.22 -16.91 -2.47
C SER A 130 7.72 -18.35 -2.63
N PRO A 131 6.87 -19.40 -2.79
CA PRO A 131 7.33 -20.76 -2.98
C PRO A 131 8.09 -21.01 -4.29
N LYS A 132 7.97 -20.12 -5.29
CA LYS A 132 8.71 -20.22 -6.56
C LYS A 132 10.10 -19.59 -6.51
N GLY A 133 10.34 -18.74 -5.53
CA GLY A 133 11.60 -18.02 -5.35
C GLY A 133 11.40 -16.68 -4.70
N LEU A 134 12.01 -16.50 -3.54
CA LEU A 134 11.79 -15.32 -2.71
C LEU A 134 12.16 -14.01 -3.41
N LYS A 135 13.30 -13.98 -4.13
CA LYS A 135 13.74 -12.79 -4.87
C LYS A 135 12.72 -12.39 -5.95
N GLN A 136 12.26 -13.38 -6.73
CA GLN A 136 11.25 -13.14 -7.76
C GLN A 136 9.92 -12.66 -7.15
N ALA A 137 9.49 -13.24 -6.04
CA ALA A 137 8.28 -12.85 -5.36
C ALA A 137 8.33 -11.40 -4.88
N ILE A 138 9.46 -10.95 -4.31
CA ILE A 138 9.66 -9.57 -3.89
C ILE A 138 9.58 -8.64 -5.11
N VAL A 139 10.33 -8.93 -6.16
CA VAL A 139 10.39 -8.07 -7.36
C VAL A 139 9.03 -7.99 -8.05
N ILE A 140 8.37 -9.13 -8.31
CA ILE A 140 7.08 -9.15 -9.00
C ILE A 140 6.01 -8.43 -8.18
N SER A 141 5.90 -8.70 -6.87
CA SER A 141 4.92 -8.03 -6.01
C SER A 141 5.12 -6.51 -5.99
N SER A 142 6.39 -6.05 -5.93
CA SER A 142 6.73 -4.62 -5.89
C SER A 142 6.45 -3.93 -7.23
N LEU A 143 6.84 -4.55 -8.33
CA LEU A 143 6.57 -4.03 -9.68
C LEU A 143 5.08 -3.99 -9.96
N THR A 144 4.34 -5.07 -9.65
CA THR A 144 2.88 -5.10 -9.86
C THR A 144 2.18 -4.02 -9.05
N PHE A 145 2.62 -3.78 -7.81
CA PHE A 145 2.10 -2.70 -6.98
C PHE A 145 2.36 -1.32 -7.59
N GLY A 146 3.61 -1.02 -7.95
CA GLY A 146 3.96 0.27 -8.57
C GLY A 146 3.24 0.48 -9.90
N MET A 147 3.21 -0.54 -10.77
CA MET A 147 2.50 -0.49 -12.04
C MET A 147 0.98 -0.32 -11.89
N GLY A 148 0.41 -0.73 -10.74
CA GLY A 148 -1.00 -0.48 -10.44
C GLY A 148 -1.39 1.00 -10.53
N HIS A 149 -0.46 1.92 -10.28
CA HIS A 149 -0.72 3.36 -10.35
C HIS A 149 -0.91 3.90 -11.78
N ILE A 150 -0.63 3.09 -12.82
CA ILE A 150 -0.90 3.48 -14.21
C ILE A 150 -2.39 3.79 -14.45
N VAL A 151 -3.28 3.22 -13.64
CA VAL A 151 -4.73 3.48 -13.71
C VAL A 151 -5.07 4.95 -13.43
N ASN A 152 -4.19 5.70 -12.76
CA ASN A 152 -4.38 7.13 -12.51
C ASN A 152 -4.42 7.94 -13.80
N LEU A 153 -3.78 7.45 -14.88
CA LEU A 153 -3.90 8.07 -16.22
C LEU A 153 -5.33 8.02 -16.74
N LEU A 154 -6.08 6.95 -16.42
CA LEU A 154 -7.48 6.82 -16.80
C LEU A 154 -8.39 7.78 -16.03
N ALA A 155 -7.92 8.20 -14.84
CA ALA A 155 -8.56 9.25 -14.03
C ALA A 155 -8.06 10.67 -14.36
N GLY A 156 -7.33 10.85 -15.49
CA GLY A 156 -6.85 12.16 -15.94
C GLY A 156 -5.61 12.69 -15.22
N ALA A 157 -4.88 11.84 -14.47
CA ALA A 157 -3.65 12.27 -13.83
C ALA A 157 -2.55 12.59 -14.87
N GLU A 158 -1.67 13.50 -14.50
CA GLU A 158 -0.56 13.97 -15.34
C GLU A 158 0.46 12.82 -15.60
N PRO A 159 0.86 12.55 -16.87
CA PRO A 159 1.69 11.40 -17.22
C PRO A 159 3.04 11.35 -16.49
N ILE A 160 3.75 12.49 -16.40
CA ILE A 160 5.06 12.53 -15.75
C ILE A 160 4.91 12.29 -14.25
N SER A 161 3.94 12.91 -13.60
CA SER A 161 3.64 12.70 -12.19
C SER A 161 3.28 11.24 -11.90
N THR A 162 2.50 10.61 -12.79
CA THR A 162 2.17 9.18 -12.69
C THR A 162 3.40 8.29 -12.85
N LEU A 163 4.30 8.61 -13.79
CA LEU A 163 5.55 7.86 -13.96
C LEU A 163 6.44 7.96 -12.71
N LEU A 164 6.59 9.17 -12.15
CA LEU A 164 7.31 9.38 -10.89
C LEU A 164 6.68 8.56 -9.76
N GLN A 165 5.33 8.52 -9.70
CA GLN A 165 4.60 7.73 -8.72
C GLN A 165 4.88 6.22 -8.89
N ILE A 166 4.85 5.68 -10.10
CA ILE A 166 5.18 4.28 -10.38
C ILE A 166 6.60 3.95 -9.88
N CYS A 167 7.56 4.84 -10.10
CA CYS A 167 8.95 4.64 -9.66
C CYS A 167 9.05 4.55 -8.13
N TYR A 168 8.59 5.57 -7.39
CA TYR A 168 8.72 5.55 -5.94
C TYR A 168 7.79 4.51 -5.29
N ALA A 169 6.60 4.27 -5.83
CA ALA A 169 5.69 3.24 -5.32
C ALA A 169 6.28 1.84 -5.49
N THR A 170 6.98 1.55 -6.60
CA THR A 170 7.73 0.30 -6.76
C THR A 170 8.81 0.14 -5.67
N ALA A 171 9.57 1.19 -5.40
CA ALA A 171 10.61 1.17 -4.36
C ALA A 171 10.04 1.01 -2.95
N ILE A 172 8.95 1.72 -2.62
CA ILE A 172 8.19 1.54 -1.37
C ILE A 172 7.61 0.13 -1.31
N GLY A 173 7.12 -0.38 -2.43
CA GLY A 173 6.64 -1.75 -2.57
C GLY A 173 7.70 -2.78 -2.19
N PHE A 174 8.93 -2.59 -2.66
CA PHE A 174 10.07 -3.41 -2.31
C PHE A 174 10.40 -3.33 -0.81
N LEU A 175 10.40 -2.12 -0.23
CA LEU A 175 10.61 -1.90 1.19
C LEU A 175 9.52 -2.59 2.03
N PHE A 176 8.25 -2.40 1.75
CA PHE A 176 7.15 -2.96 2.51
C PHE A 176 7.12 -4.49 2.43
N THR A 177 7.39 -5.06 1.25
CA THR A 177 7.53 -6.50 1.09
C THR A 177 8.71 -7.04 1.94
N THR A 178 9.83 -6.30 1.99
CA THR A 178 10.98 -6.65 2.84
C THR A 178 10.66 -6.55 4.32
N ILE A 179 9.95 -5.51 4.76
CA ILE A 179 9.48 -5.36 6.15
C ILE A 179 8.59 -6.54 6.52
N PHE A 180 7.59 -6.86 5.68
CA PHE A 180 6.71 -8.00 5.92
C PHE A 180 7.49 -9.32 6.01
N LEU A 181 8.42 -9.57 5.09
CA LEU A 181 9.29 -10.74 5.13
C LEU A 181 10.08 -10.85 6.44
N LYS A 182 10.59 -9.74 6.96
CA LYS A 182 11.45 -9.72 8.16
C LYS A 182 10.68 -9.72 9.47
N SER A 183 9.51 -9.09 9.50
CA SER A 183 8.69 -8.93 10.71
C SER A 183 7.58 -9.98 10.86
N GLY A 184 7.11 -10.55 9.76
CA GLY A 184 5.94 -11.44 9.73
C GLY A 184 4.60 -10.73 9.92
N THR A 185 4.57 -9.40 10.04
CA THR A 185 3.34 -8.61 10.21
C THR A 185 3.20 -7.53 9.16
N LEU A 186 1.97 -7.30 8.68
CA LEU A 186 1.63 -6.21 7.76
C LEU A 186 1.35 -4.88 8.48
N LEU A 187 1.20 -4.88 9.80
CA LEU A 187 0.74 -3.72 10.54
C LEU A 187 1.59 -2.45 10.28
N PRO A 188 2.95 -2.49 10.32
CA PRO A 188 3.75 -1.30 10.03
C PRO A 188 3.53 -0.78 8.60
N CYS A 189 3.39 -1.69 7.62
CA CYS A 189 3.16 -1.34 6.22
C CYS A 189 1.77 -0.71 6.05
N ILE A 190 0.73 -1.31 6.62
CA ILE A 190 -0.66 -0.80 6.59
C ILE A 190 -0.72 0.60 7.20
N LEU A 191 -0.15 0.79 8.40
CA LEU A 191 -0.19 2.09 9.09
C LEU A 191 0.58 3.16 8.31
N THR A 192 1.77 2.84 7.80
CA THR A 192 2.55 3.80 7.01
C THR A 192 1.85 4.15 5.70
N HIS A 193 1.33 3.16 4.98
CA HIS A 193 0.62 3.37 3.73
C HIS A 193 -0.64 4.21 3.94
N ALA A 194 -1.45 3.86 4.94
CA ALA A 194 -2.63 4.64 5.33
C ALA A 194 -2.26 6.10 5.66
N ALA A 195 -1.18 6.31 6.42
CA ALA A 195 -0.71 7.65 6.78
C ALA A 195 -0.23 8.46 5.56
N VAL A 196 0.58 7.86 4.66
CA VAL A 196 0.99 8.50 3.40
C VAL A 196 -0.23 8.94 2.60
N ASN A 197 -1.15 8.02 2.38
CA ASN A 197 -2.33 8.28 1.55
C ASN A 197 -3.28 9.28 2.20
N ALA A 198 -3.55 9.17 3.51
CA ALA A 198 -4.40 10.11 4.24
C ALA A 198 -3.80 11.53 4.28
N ALA A 199 -2.48 11.65 4.42
CA ALA A 199 -1.78 12.94 4.39
C ALA A 199 -1.97 13.69 3.06
N SER A 200 -2.25 12.98 1.95
CA SER A 200 -2.51 13.62 0.66
C SER A 200 -3.77 14.49 0.64
N ALA A 201 -4.71 14.28 1.58
CA ALA A 201 -5.87 15.18 1.78
C ALA A 201 -5.45 16.61 2.11
N PHE A 202 -4.29 16.76 2.74
CA PHE A 202 -3.76 18.02 3.25
C PHE A 202 -2.55 18.52 2.46
N ALA A 203 -2.14 17.81 1.41
CA ALA A 203 -0.93 18.13 0.65
C ALA A 203 -1.09 19.42 -0.17
N VAL A 204 -0.08 20.28 -0.14
CA VAL A 204 0.08 21.35 -1.11
C VAL A 204 0.71 20.77 -2.38
N PRO A 205 0.11 20.99 -3.57
CA PRO A 205 0.71 20.53 -4.82
C PRO A 205 2.12 21.12 -5.02
N GLY A 206 3.09 20.24 -5.27
CA GLY A 206 4.46 20.66 -5.57
C GLY A 206 4.65 20.97 -7.07
N SER A 207 5.65 21.78 -7.40
CA SER A 207 6.14 21.92 -8.78
C SER A 207 6.65 20.57 -9.30
N LEU A 208 6.75 20.41 -10.62
CA LEU A 208 7.31 19.19 -11.22
C LEU A 208 8.73 18.90 -10.69
N ALA A 209 9.57 19.94 -10.54
CA ALA A 209 10.90 19.78 -9.94
C ALA A 209 10.83 19.27 -8.48
N GLY A 210 9.91 19.80 -7.68
CA GLY A 210 9.66 19.32 -6.31
C GLY A 210 9.19 17.88 -6.26
N GLN A 211 8.26 17.50 -7.13
CA GLN A 211 7.77 16.12 -7.26
C GLN A 211 8.89 15.16 -7.68
N THR A 212 9.74 15.56 -8.64
CA THR A 212 10.90 14.77 -9.08
C THR A 212 11.88 14.57 -7.93
N PHE A 213 12.21 15.62 -7.19
CA PHE A 213 13.11 15.56 -6.04
C PHE A 213 12.55 14.67 -4.92
N ALA A 214 11.29 14.84 -4.56
CA ALA A 214 10.63 14.00 -3.56
C ALA A 214 10.59 12.52 -4.00
N SER A 215 10.24 12.25 -5.26
CA SER A 215 10.26 10.90 -5.84
C SER A 215 11.64 10.26 -5.77
N ALA A 216 12.70 11.01 -6.09
CA ALA A 216 14.07 10.52 -6.00
C ALA A 216 14.44 10.16 -4.55
N ILE A 217 14.13 11.03 -3.59
CA ILE A 217 14.36 10.77 -2.16
C ILE A 217 13.61 9.53 -1.71
N LEU A 218 12.30 9.43 -1.99
CA LEU A 218 11.46 8.30 -1.60
C LEU A 218 12.01 6.99 -2.19
N THR A 219 12.41 7.01 -3.46
CA THR A 219 12.99 5.84 -4.14
C THR A 219 14.30 5.42 -3.49
N VAL A 220 15.25 6.34 -3.33
CA VAL A 220 16.58 6.04 -2.77
C VAL A 220 16.48 5.57 -1.33
N VAL A 221 15.74 6.29 -0.49
CA VAL A 221 15.56 5.93 0.94
C VAL A 221 14.91 4.55 1.06
N SER A 222 13.85 4.29 0.29
CA SER A 222 13.15 3.00 0.34
C SER A 222 14.06 1.84 -0.08
N LEU A 223 14.83 1.99 -1.17
CA LEU A 223 15.73 0.95 -1.64
C LEU A 223 16.89 0.72 -0.67
N LEU A 224 17.55 1.78 -0.21
CA LEU A 224 18.67 1.65 0.74
C LEU A 224 18.22 1.03 2.04
N TYR A 225 17.06 1.43 2.55
CA TYR A 225 16.51 0.86 3.78
C TYR A 225 16.09 -0.60 3.59
N ALA A 226 15.46 -0.95 2.49
CA ALA A 226 15.13 -2.34 2.18
C ALA A 226 16.40 -3.23 2.08
N LEU A 227 17.45 -2.75 1.40
CA LEU A 227 18.73 -3.46 1.30
C LEU A 227 19.41 -3.63 2.67
N PHE A 228 19.33 -2.61 3.52
CA PHE A 228 19.79 -2.70 4.91
C PHE A 228 19.01 -3.78 5.68
N LEU A 229 17.68 -3.81 5.57
CA LEU A 229 16.83 -4.81 6.23
C LEU A 229 17.11 -6.23 5.74
N LEU A 230 17.37 -6.42 4.45
CA LEU A 230 17.67 -7.75 3.88
C LEU A 230 18.93 -8.37 4.51
N LYS A 231 19.92 -7.55 4.92
CA LYS A 231 21.14 -8.03 5.60
C LYS A 231 20.91 -8.40 7.06
N ARG A 232 19.75 -8.05 7.66
CA ARG A 232 19.43 -8.40 9.05
C ARG A 232 18.78 -9.79 9.14
N PRO A 233 18.97 -10.51 10.25
CA PRO A 233 18.28 -11.78 10.46
C PRO A 233 16.75 -11.58 10.47
N SER A 234 16.01 -12.58 9.97
CA SER A 234 14.55 -12.57 10.04
C SER A 234 14.09 -12.83 11.46
N LYS A 235 13.07 -12.09 11.92
CA LYS A 235 12.34 -12.36 13.17
C LYS A 235 11.04 -13.13 12.92
N ALA A 236 10.64 -13.29 11.64
CA ALA A 236 9.48 -14.08 11.29
C ALA A 236 9.78 -15.57 11.54
N PRO A 237 8.84 -16.34 12.12
CA PRO A 237 8.96 -17.79 12.16
C PRO A 237 9.03 -18.33 10.73
N ALA A 238 9.85 -19.35 10.54
CA ALA A 238 10.04 -20.02 9.26
C ALA A 238 8.73 -20.61 8.71
#